data_04485990a46a8cb8bf3d7af3b7c429ae
#
_entry.id   04485990a46a8cb8bf3d7af3b7c429ae
#
_cell.length_a   1.000
_cell.length_b   1.000
_cell.length_c   1.000
_cell.angle_alpha   90.00
_cell.angle_beta   90.00
_cell.angle_gamma   90.00
#
_symmetry.space_group_name_H-M   'P 1'
#
loop_
_entity.id
_entity.type
_entity.pdbx_description
1 polymer ?
#
loop_
_entity_poly.entity_id
_entity_poly.type
_entity_poly.pdbx_seq_one_letter_code
_entity_poly.pdbx_strand_id
1 'polypeptide(L)'
;MENKKNYEKAIEELSLMLMYLTREQDDNEFCRYRELSWKGYDFHTLNRLDQENLIFQPRSRRGYDKYLYLTEQGRERAQALLTEYGLCDKDINEQFELRNILPEEAEQAAEIEKICFPPNEACSREKILERVAAAPELFLVAVDRKTGKLAGFLNGIATDANSFRDEFFTDIRLYNPDGRNVMLLGLDVLPEYRGQGLAREIMFQYLRREQEKDRKMIFLTCLSSKVKMYTKMGYQNNGIAASTWGGEQWYEMCYVLNI
;
A
#
# COMPACT_ATOMS: atom_id res chain seq x y z
N MET A 1 34.41 12.78 20.77
CA MET A 1 34.29 13.43 19.44
C MET A 1 33.72 12.50 18.36
N GLU A 2 34.07 11.24 18.38
CA GLU A 2 33.62 10.24 17.37
C GLU A 2 32.10 10.01 17.40
N ASN A 3 31.48 9.91 18.57
CA ASN A 3 30.02 9.76 18.71
C ASN A 3 29.21 10.94 18.13
N LYS A 4 29.71 12.18 18.25
CA LYS A 4 29.00 13.36 17.75
C LYS A 4 28.96 13.41 16.22
N LYS A 5 30.08 13.05 15.55
CA LYS A 5 30.14 12.91 14.09
C LYS A 5 29.20 11.84 13.55
N ASN A 6 28.97 10.78 14.33
CA ASN A 6 28.10 9.68 13.91
C ASN A 6 26.61 10.10 13.96
N TYR A 7 26.21 10.90 14.95
CA TYR A 7 24.85 11.44 15.02
C TYR A 7 24.58 12.49 13.94
N GLU A 8 25.54 13.37 13.65
CA GLU A 8 25.37 14.36 12.57
C GLU A 8 25.18 13.68 11.21
N LYS A 9 25.97 12.68 10.90
CA LYS A 9 25.82 11.88 9.68
C LYS A 9 24.47 11.15 9.64
N ALA A 10 24.04 10.54 10.73
CA ALA A 10 22.74 9.87 10.81
C ALA A 10 21.58 10.85 10.59
N ILE A 11 21.64 12.06 11.15
CA ILE A 11 20.62 13.09 10.92
C ILE A 11 20.56 13.49 9.45
N GLU A 12 21.69 13.64 8.78
CA GLU A 12 21.75 13.96 7.35
C GLU A 12 21.16 12.86 6.48
N GLU A 13 21.55 11.61 6.71
CA GLU A 13 21.05 10.45 5.98
C GLU A 13 19.54 10.27 6.18
N LEU A 14 19.06 10.38 7.42
CA LEU A 14 17.62 10.31 7.73
C LEU A 14 16.84 11.46 7.10
N SER A 15 17.40 12.69 7.13
CA SER A 15 16.78 13.86 6.52
C SER A 15 16.68 13.71 5.01
N LEU A 16 17.72 13.23 4.36
CA LEU A 16 17.73 13.01 2.91
C LEU A 16 16.73 11.94 2.50
N MET A 17 16.68 10.82 3.23
CA MET A 17 15.66 9.78 3.01
C MET A 17 14.25 10.32 3.19
N LEU A 18 14.01 11.12 4.24
CA LEU A 18 12.69 11.70 4.49
C LEU A 18 12.27 12.69 3.39
N MET A 19 13.19 13.55 2.94
CA MET A 19 12.95 14.46 1.82
C MET A 19 12.57 13.68 0.55
N TYR A 20 13.24 12.59 0.28
CA TYR A 20 12.96 11.73 -0.88
C TYR A 20 11.59 11.04 -0.75
N LEU A 21 11.27 10.49 0.43
CA LEU A 21 10.00 9.80 0.67
C LEU A 21 8.76 10.72 0.67
N THR A 22 8.97 12.01 0.99
CA THR A 22 7.89 13.02 1.05
C THR A 22 7.92 14.00 -0.11
N ARG A 23 8.66 13.67 -1.17
CA ARG A 23 8.79 14.53 -2.35
C ARG A 23 7.49 14.62 -3.14
N GLU A 24 7.28 15.77 -3.73
CA GLU A 24 6.20 16.05 -4.67
C GLU A 24 6.79 16.42 -6.03
N GLN A 25 6.04 16.22 -7.11
CA GLN A 25 6.45 16.65 -8.44
C GLN A 25 6.16 18.14 -8.62
N ASP A 26 7.13 18.87 -9.16
CA ASP A 26 6.95 20.27 -9.56
C ASP A 26 6.60 20.31 -11.06
N ASP A 27 5.39 20.76 -11.36
CA ASP A 27 4.88 20.90 -12.73
C ASP A 27 5.50 22.12 -13.47
N ASN A 28 6.40 22.87 -12.80
CA ASN A 28 7.04 24.02 -13.39
C ASN A 28 8.09 23.62 -14.45
N GLU A 29 7.75 23.73 -15.71
CA GLU A 29 8.60 23.38 -16.86
C GLU A 29 9.95 24.14 -16.92
N PHE A 30 10.07 25.27 -16.23
CA PHE A 30 11.29 26.09 -16.16
C PHE A 30 12.24 25.67 -15.03
N CYS A 31 11.85 24.73 -14.17
CA CYS A 31 12.72 24.24 -13.11
C CYS A 31 13.60 23.08 -13.61
N ARG A 32 14.92 23.18 -13.35
CA ARG A 32 15.87 22.11 -13.69
C ARG A 32 15.61 20.82 -12.91
N TYR A 33 15.12 20.95 -11.68
CA TYR A 33 14.82 19.85 -10.79
C TYR A 33 13.31 19.75 -10.64
N ARG A 34 12.76 18.56 -10.70
CA ARG A 34 11.32 18.33 -10.71
C ARG A 34 10.75 17.74 -9.41
N GLU A 35 11.64 17.28 -8.54
CA GLU A 35 11.24 16.69 -7.26
C GLU A 35 11.51 17.67 -6.13
N LEU A 36 10.45 18.24 -5.55
CA LEU A 36 10.54 19.20 -4.46
C LEU A 36 10.14 18.54 -3.12
N SER A 37 10.72 19.01 -2.04
CA SER A 37 10.36 18.64 -0.68
C SER A 37 10.27 19.88 0.21
N TRP A 38 9.47 19.78 1.28
CA TRP A 38 9.34 20.86 2.23
C TRP A 38 10.64 21.07 3.03
N LYS A 39 11.00 22.33 3.31
CA LYS A 39 12.28 22.74 3.89
C LYS A 39 12.30 22.81 5.43
N GLY A 40 11.51 22.01 6.10
CA GLY A 40 11.37 22.02 7.57
C GLY A 40 12.49 21.30 8.34
N TYR A 41 13.75 21.41 7.88
CA TYR A 41 14.91 20.76 8.49
C TYR A 41 15.88 21.79 9.08
N ASP A 42 16.82 21.33 9.94
CA ASP A 42 17.81 22.22 10.53
C ASP A 42 18.78 22.77 9.46
N PHE A 43 19.20 24.04 9.62
CA PHE A 43 20.00 24.73 8.62
C PHE A 43 21.40 24.12 8.40
N HIS A 44 21.96 23.49 9.41
CA HIS A 44 23.29 22.87 9.28
C HIS A 44 23.21 21.65 8.36
N THR A 45 22.22 20.81 8.58
CA THR A 45 21.91 19.65 7.72
C THR A 45 21.64 20.10 6.29
N LEU A 46 20.76 21.11 6.10
CA LEU A 46 20.45 21.62 4.76
C LEU A 46 21.69 22.15 4.02
N ASN A 47 22.54 22.91 4.71
CA ASN A 47 23.75 23.47 4.10
C ASN A 47 24.76 22.39 3.71
N ARG A 48 24.88 21.33 4.48
CA ARG A 48 25.76 20.20 4.16
C ARG A 48 25.25 19.41 2.96
N LEU A 49 23.98 19.07 2.94
CA LEU A 49 23.37 18.37 1.79
C LEU A 49 23.45 19.20 0.50
N ASP A 50 23.33 20.53 0.59
CA ASP A 50 23.48 21.44 -0.55
C ASP A 50 24.95 21.49 -1.03
N GLN A 51 25.93 21.57 -0.10
CA GLN A 51 27.36 21.53 -0.42
C GLN A 51 27.79 20.21 -1.08
N GLU A 52 27.17 19.10 -0.68
CA GLU A 52 27.38 17.77 -1.28
C GLU A 52 26.61 17.58 -2.58
N ASN A 53 25.90 18.63 -3.06
CA ASN A 53 25.05 18.58 -4.27
C ASN A 53 23.96 17.51 -4.23
N LEU A 54 23.45 17.18 -3.03
CA LEU A 54 22.36 16.23 -2.85
C LEU A 54 20.98 16.91 -2.91
N ILE A 55 20.95 18.21 -2.55
CA ILE A 55 19.76 19.06 -2.67
C ILE A 55 20.11 20.37 -3.34
N PHE A 56 19.10 21.06 -3.83
CA PHE A 56 19.21 22.43 -4.36
C PHE A 56 18.25 23.34 -3.59
N GLN A 57 18.78 24.42 -2.99
CA GLN A 57 18.00 25.40 -2.28
C GLN A 57 17.81 26.65 -3.16
N PRO A 58 16.59 26.89 -3.72
CA PRO A 58 16.36 28.08 -4.51
C PRO A 58 16.48 29.35 -3.64
N ARG A 59 17.13 30.37 -4.17
CA ARG A 59 17.21 31.70 -3.54
C ARG A 59 16.16 32.60 -4.17
N SER A 60 15.11 32.93 -3.44
CA SER A 60 14.13 33.93 -3.90
C SER A 60 14.58 35.35 -3.53
N ARG A 61 14.13 36.35 -4.29
CA ARG A 61 14.37 37.79 -3.99
C ARG A 61 13.76 38.24 -2.65
N ARG A 62 12.86 37.46 -2.05
CA ARG A 62 12.14 37.76 -0.79
C ARG A 62 12.55 36.89 0.41
N GLY A 63 13.64 36.14 0.32
CA GLY A 63 14.08 35.22 1.35
C GLY A 63 14.17 33.79 0.85
N TYR A 64 14.32 32.84 1.78
CA TYR A 64 14.37 31.43 1.44
C TYR A 64 12.98 30.92 1.04
N ASP A 65 12.94 30.15 -0.03
CA ASP A 65 11.73 29.43 -0.42
C ASP A 65 11.36 28.39 0.66
N LYS A 66 10.09 28.04 0.75
CA LYS A 66 9.60 26.99 1.68
C LYS A 66 10.00 25.58 1.24
N TYR A 67 10.38 25.45 0.00
CA TYR A 67 10.70 24.18 -0.65
C TYR A 67 12.19 24.14 -1.05
N LEU A 68 12.70 22.93 -1.14
CA LEU A 68 13.98 22.58 -1.74
C LEU A 68 13.76 21.52 -2.81
N TYR A 69 14.75 21.30 -3.65
CA TYR A 69 14.69 20.28 -4.68
C TYR A 69 15.75 19.20 -4.42
N LEU A 70 15.39 17.94 -4.66
CA LEU A 70 16.35 16.86 -4.75
C LEU A 70 17.11 16.96 -6.09
N THR A 71 18.41 16.84 -6.04
CA THR A 71 19.22 16.67 -7.25
C THR A 71 19.16 15.21 -7.71
N GLU A 72 19.62 14.91 -8.91
CA GLU A 72 19.76 13.53 -9.38
C GLU A 72 20.64 12.70 -8.42
N GLN A 73 21.79 13.27 -8.02
CA GLN A 73 22.70 12.64 -7.06
C GLN A 73 22.06 12.44 -5.68
N GLY A 74 21.24 13.41 -5.24
CA GLY A 74 20.50 13.30 -3.97
C GLY A 74 19.47 12.18 -4.01
N ARG A 75 18.76 12.03 -5.11
CA ARG A 75 17.80 10.94 -5.34
C ARG A 75 18.50 9.57 -5.30
N GLU A 76 19.58 9.41 -6.06
CA GLU A 76 20.36 8.16 -6.07
C GLU A 76 20.92 7.81 -4.69
N ARG A 77 21.44 8.80 -3.96
CA ARG A 77 21.96 8.59 -2.60
C ARG A 77 20.85 8.21 -1.63
N ALA A 78 19.69 8.86 -1.68
CA ALA A 78 18.55 8.51 -0.85
C ALA A 78 18.06 7.08 -1.11
N GLN A 79 17.97 6.66 -2.36
CA GLN A 79 17.59 5.29 -2.75
C GLN A 79 18.62 4.25 -2.25
N ALA A 80 19.91 4.56 -2.34
CA ALA A 80 20.96 3.70 -1.81
C ALA A 80 20.85 3.55 -0.28
N LEU A 81 20.61 4.64 0.44
CA LEU A 81 20.41 4.64 1.88
C LEU A 81 19.16 3.84 2.26
N LEU A 82 18.03 4.04 1.58
CA LEU A 82 16.80 3.28 1.81
C LEU A 82 17.05 1.77 1.64
N THR A 83 17.84 1.40 0.64
CA THR A 83 18.23 0.00 0.43
C THR A 83 19.13 -0.51 1.56
N GLU A 84 20.13 0.28 1.97
CA GLU A 84 21.06 -0.06 3.06
C GLU A 84 20.33 -0.26 4.40
N TYR A 85 19.32 0.59 4.68
CA TYR A 85 18.48 0.47 5.88
C TYR A 85 17.33 -0.52 5.73
N GLY A 86 17.25 -1.26 4.62
CA GLY A 86 16.16 -2.22 4.34
C GLY A 86 14.81 -1.56 4.08
N LEU A 87 14.80 -0.26 3.79
CA LEU A 87 13.65 0.55 3.40
C LEU A 87 13.70 0.68 1.86
N CYS A 88 13.41 -0.40 1.14
CA CYS A 88 13.36 -0.34 -0.31
C CYS A 88 12.27 0.62 -0.78
N ASP A 89 12.67 1.76 -1.34
CA ASP A 89 11.82 2.58 -2.19
C ASP A 89 11.92 2.05 -3.63
N LYS A 90 11.33 0.89 -3.86
CA LYS A 90 10.83 0.62 -5.20
C LYS A 90 9.53 1.38 -5.27
N ASP A 91 9.44 2.37 -6.15
CA ASP A 91 8.13 2.93 -6.48
C ASP A 91 7.26 1.77 -6.97
N ILE A 92 6.38 1.33 -6.07
CA ILE A 92 5.51 0.19 -6.32
C ILE A 92 4.70 0.44 -7.59
N ASN A 93 4.37 1.70 -7.89
CA ASN A 93 3.62 2.10 -9.09
C ASN A 93 4.49 2.02 -10.37
N GLU A 94 5.81 2.17 -10.27
CA GLU A 94 6.71 1.92 -11.41
C GLU A 94 6.78 0.42 -11.74
N GLN A 95 6.77 -0.44 -10.73
CA GLN A 95 6.86 -1.89 -10.90
C GLN A 95 5.51 -2.53 -11.19
N PHE A 96 4.43 -2.08 -10.55
CA PHE A 96 3.12 -2.70 -10.64
C PHE A 96 2.08 -1.73 -11.21
N GLU A 97 1.16 -2.27 -12.00
CA GLU A 97 -0.09 -1.62 -12.36
C GLU A 97 -1.20 -2.13 -11.45
N LEU A 98 -1.88 -1.20 -10.75
CA LEU A 98 -3.02 -1.50 -9.90
C LEU A 98 -4.32 -1.16 -10.64
N ARG A 99 -5.11 -2.16 -10.97
CA ARG A 99 -6.37 -2.03 -11.71
C ARG A 99 -7.39 -3.10 -11.34
N ASN A 100 -8.60 -2.98 -11.83
CA ASN A 100 -9.57 -4.05 -11.71
C ASN A 100 -9.12 -5.27 -12.51
N ILE A 101 -9.47 -6.45 -12.01
CA ILE A 101 -9.21 -7.72 -12.69
C ILE A 101 -9.94 -7.78 -14.04
N LEU A 102 -9.30 -8.42 -15.01
CA LEU A 102 -9.93 -8.75 -16.29
C LEU A 102 -10.51 -10.18 -16.24
N PRO A 103 -11.59 -10.48 -16.97
CA PRO A 103 -12.21 -11.81 -16.94
C PRO A 103 -11.24 -12.96 -17.27
N GLU A 104 -10.31 -12.75 -18.21
CA GLU A 104 -9.28 -13.70 -18.60
C GLU A 104 -8.22 -13.99 -17.54
N GLU A 105 -8.13 -13.15 -16.49
CA GLU A 105 -7.19 -13.30 -15.38
C GLU A 105 -7.75 -14.14 -14.22
N ALA A 106 -9.03 -14.51 -14.27
CA ALA A 106 -9.71 -15.23 -13.19
C ALA A 106 -9.02 -16.54 -12.80
N GLU A 107 -8.52 -17.29 -13.79
CA GLU A 107 -7.76 -18.53 -13.54
C GLU A 107 -6.43 -18.25 -12.83
N GLN A 108 -5.72 -17.19 -13.23
CA GLN A 108 -4.48 -16.82 -12.58
C GLN A 108 -4.73 -16.38 -11.14
N ALA A 109 -5.82 -15.66 -10.86
CA ALA A 109 -6.20 -15.27 -9.50
C ALA A 109 -6.50 -16.51 -8.63
N ALA A 110 -7.20 -17.52 -9.17
CA ALA A 110 -7.48 -18.76 -8.47
C ALA A 110 -6.19 -19.55 -8.11
N GLU A 111 -5.20 -19.58 -9.00
CA GLU A 111 -3.91 -20.19 -8.70
C GLU A 111 -3.11 -19.40 -7.64
N ILE A 112 -3.18 -18.06 -7.64
CA ILE A 112 -2.55 -17.21 -6.62
C ILE A 112 -3.16 -17.48 -5.24
N GLU A 113 -4.48 -17.54 -5.14
CA GLU A 113 -5.20 -17.89 -3.89
C GLU A 113 -4.68 -19.21 -3.30
N LYS A 114 -4.61 -20.24 -4.13
CA LYS A 114 -4.11 -21.57 -3.75
C LYS A 114 -2.64 -21.56 -3.30
N ILE A 115 -1.81 -20.67 -3.83
CA ILE A 115 -0.41 -20.49 -3.42
C ILE A 115 -0.33 -19.71 -2.10
N CYS A 116 -1.21 -18.73 -1.90
CA CYS A 116 -1.15 -17.81 -0.77
C CYS A 116 -1.75 -18.33 0.52
N PHE A 117 -2.78 -19.18 0.41
CA PHE A 117 -3.49 -19.75 1.55
C PHE A 117 -3.31 -21.26 1.68
N PRO A 118 -3.32 -21.79 2.91
CA PRO A 118 -3.35 -23.24 3.12
C PRO A 118 -4.68 -23.82 2.61
N PRO A 119 -4.72 -25.11 2.24
CA PRO A 119 -5.89 -25.72 1.59
C PRO A 119 -7.22 -25.64 2.36
N ASN A 120 -7.17 -25.53 3.69
CA ASN A 120 -8.35 -25.39 4.55
C ASN A 120 -8.89 -23.95 4.63
N GLU A 121 -8.09 -22.96 4.24
CA GLU A 121 -8.45 -21.54 4.24
C GLU A 121 -8.69 -21.00 2.83
N ALA A 122 -7.99 -21.52 1.81
CA ALA A 122 -8.09 -21.09 0.43
C ALA A 122 -9.53 -21.18 -0.10
N CYS A 123 -9.95 -20.15 -0.79
CA CYS A 123 -11.19 -20.17 -1.54
C CYS A 123 -11.10 -21.11 -2.75
N SER A 124 -12.20 -21.80 -3.09
CA SER A 124 -12.18 -22.68 -4.25
C SER A 124 -12.07 -21.88 -5.56
N ARG A 125 -11.49 -22.53 -6.59
CA ARG A 125 -11.39 -21.95 -7.94
C ARG A 125 -12.73 -21.41 -8.42
N GLU A 126 -13.79 -22.19 -8.27
CA GLU A 126 -15.14 -21.83 -8.71
C GLU A 126 -15.61 -20.53 -8.07
N LYS A 127 -15.32 -20.35 -6.76
CA LYS A 127 -15.72 -19.14 -6.03
C LYS A 127 -14.91 -17.91 -6.45
N ILE A 128 -13.65 -18.07 -6.78
CA ILE A 128 -12.84 -16.97 -7.34
C ILE A 128 -13.42 -16.54 -8.69
N LEU A 129 -13.74 -17.50 -9.59
CA LEU A 129 -14.34 -17.20 -10.89
C LEU A 129 -15.70 -16.52 -10.75
N GLU A 130 -16.57 -17.00 -9.85
CA GLU A 130 -17.86 -16.38 -9.54
C GLU A 130 -17.70 -14.91 -9.11
N ARG A 131 -16.71 -14.60 -8.23
CA ARG A 131 -16.45 -13.23 -7.76
C ARG A 131 -15.95 -12.34 -8.88
N VAL A 132 -15.03 -12.83 -9.72
CA VAL A 132 -14.52 -12.08 -10.88
C VAL A 132 -15.66 -11.74 -11.85
N ALA A 133 -16.58 -12.68 -12.07
CA ALA A 133 -17.72 -12.46 -12.97
C ALA A 133 -18.77 -11.50 -12.37
N ALA A 134 -19.01 -11.55 -11.07
CA ALA A 134 -20.10 -10.80 -10.42
C ALA A 134 -19.70 -9.41 -9.93
N ALA A 135 -18.45 -9.25 -9.44
CA ALA A 135 -17.98 -8.02 -8.79
C ALA A 135 -16.52 -7.67 -9.20
N PRO A 136 -16.20 -7.55 -10.51
CA PRO A 136 -14.84 -7.27 -10.96
C PRO A 136 -14.32 -5.91 -10.45
N GLU A 137 -15.21 -4.96 -10.16
CA GLU A 137 -14.86 -3.64 -9.62
C GLU A 137 -14.44 -3.66 -8.14
N LEU A 138 -14.69 -4.77 -7.44
CA LEU A 138 -14.24 -5.05 -6.07
C LEU A 138 -13.09 -6.08 -6.04
N PHE A 139 -12.52 -6.37 -7.21
CA PHE A 139 -11.37 -7.25 -7.36
C PHE A 139 -10.19 -6.46 -7.93
N LEU A 140 -9.34 -5.94 -7.03
CA LEU A 140 -8.18 -5.12 -7.37
C LEU A 140 -6.95 -6.01 -7.53
N VAL A 141 -6.32 -5.99 -8.68
CA VAL A 141 -5.09 -6.76 -8.98
C VAL A 141 -3.87 -5.85 -9.07
N ALA A 142 -2.72 -6.40 -8.71
CA ALA A 142 -1.40 -5.84 -8.99
C ALA A 142 -0.74 -6.65 -10.11
N VAL A 143 -0.52 -6.01 -11.26
CA VAL A 143 0.13 -6.60 -12.43
C VAL A 143 1.58 -6.16 -12.46
N ASP A 144 2.52 -7.08 -12.47
CA ASP A 144 3.93 -6.78 -12.68
C ASP A 144 4.12 -6.29 -14.13
N ARG A 145 4.47 -5.01 -14.32
CA ARG A 145 4.64 -4.37 -15.62
C ARG A 145 5.70 -5.03 -16.50
N LYS A 146 6.69 -5.69 -15.87
CA LYS A 146 7.79 -6.36 -16.59
C LYS A 146 7.35 -7.69 -17.19
N THR A 147 6.49 -8.43 -16.47
CA THR A 147 6.07 -9.78 -16.88
C THR A 147 4.66 -9.84 -17.47
N GLY A 148 3.83 -8.82 -17.21
CA GLY A 148 2.41 -8.80 -17.54
C GLY A 148 1.57 -9.76 -16.69
N LYS A 149 2.12 -10.36 -15.64
CA LYS A 149 1.44 -11.32 -14.78
C LYS A 149 0.96 -10.71 -13.48
N LEU A 150 -0.07 -11.29 -12.87
CA LEU A 150 -0.55 -10.90 -11.56
C LEU A 150 0.52 -11.23 -10.49
N ALA A 151 0.84 -10.24 -9.67
CA ALA A 151 1.73 -10.37 -8.50
C ALA A 151 0.94 -10.59 -7.20
N GLY A 152 -0.31 -10.16 -7.19
CA GLY A 152 -1.21 -10.28 -6.06
C GLY A 152 -2.53 -9.57 -6.33
N PHE A 153 -3.45 -9.68 -5.39
CA PHE A 153 -4.75 -9.02 -5.50
C PHE A 153 -5.40 -8.81 -4.11
N LEU A 154 -6.46 -8.03 -4.11
CA LEU A 154 -7.41 -7.92 -3.02
C LEU A 154 -8.82 -8.02 -3.59
N ASN A 155 -9.66 -8.86 -3.00
CA ASN A 155 -11.04 -9.03 -3.42
C ASN A 155 -12.01 -8.90 -2.25
N GLY A 156 -13.22 -8.46 -2.55
CA GLY A 156 -14.30 -8.31 -1.58
C GLY A 156 -15.65 -8.33 -2.25
N ILE A 157 -16.69 -8.22 -1.42
CA ILE A 157 -18.07 -7.98 -1.87
C ILE A 157 -18.69 -6.83 -1.10
N ALA A 158 -19.51 -6.01 -1.76
CA ALA A 158 -20.28 -4.97 -1.12
C ALA A 158 -21.59 -5.54 -0.56
N THR A 159 -22.03 -5.01 0.59
CA THR A 159 -23.23 -5.45 1.32
C THR A 159 -23.66 -4.38 2.32
N ASP A 160 -24.85 -4.50 2.88
CA ASP A 160 -25.31 -3.68 4.01
C ASP A 160 -25.07 -4.34 5.39
N ALA A 161 -24.46 -5.51 5.43
CA ALA A 161 -24.12 -6.18 6.69
C ALA A 161 -23.08 -5.36 7.48
N ASN A 162 -23.19 -5.39 8.82
CA ASN A 162 -22.32 -4.63 9.74
C ASN A 162 -21.35 -5.53 10.52
N SER A 163 -21.22 -6.78 10.13
CA SER A 163 -20.28 -7.75 10.71
C SER A 163 -19.93 -8.82 9.68
N PHE A 164 -18.75 -9.41 9.85
CA PHE A 164 -18.29 -10.48 8.97
C PHE A 164 -18.91 -11.83 9.34
N ARG A 165 -19.22 -12.66 8.35
CA ARG A 165 -19.69 -14.03 8.51
C ARG A 165 -19.21 -14.92 7.37
N ASP A 166 -19.08 -16.22 7.61
CA ASP A 166 -18.44 -17.18 6.69
C ASP A 166 -19.16 -17.35 5.36
N GLU A 167 -20.48 -17.08 5.31
CA GLU A 167 -21.27 -17.14 4.08
C GLU A 167 -20.77 -16.18 3.00
N PHE A 168 -20.08 -15.09 3.37
CA PHE A 168 -19.47 -14.19 2.40
C PHE A 168 -18.37 -14.86 1.58
N PHE A 169 -17.71 -15.87 2.11
CA PHE A 169 -16.73 -16.67 1.35
C PHE A 169 -17.37 -17.58 0.31
N THR A 170 -18.64 -17.97 0.49
CA THR A 170 -19.26 -19.07 -0.30
C THR A 170 -20.47 -18.65 -1.11
N ASP A 171 -21.17 -17.58 -0.77
CA ASP A 171 -22.42 -17.16 -1.40
C ASP A 171 -22.33 -15.77 -2.04
N ILE A 172 -22.06 -15.75 -3.35
CA ILE A 172 -21.98 -14.51 -4.12
C ILE A 172 -23.31 -13.73 -4.20
N ARG A 173 -24.46 -14.36 -3.90
CA ARG A 173 -25.76 -13.70 -3.89
C ARG A 173 -25.89 -12.69 -2.75
N LEU A 174 -24.98 -12.70 -1.79
CA LEU A 174 -24.88 -11.68 -0.74
C LEU A 174 -24.25 -10.37 -1.23
N TYR A 175 -23.69 -10.37 -2.44
CA TYR A 175 -23.20 -9.16 -3.08
C TYR A 175 -24.36 -8.23 -3.43
N ASN A 176 -24.26 -7.00 -2.98
CA ASN A 176 -25.14 -5.88 -3.34
C ASN A 176 -24.24 -4.72 -3.86
N PRO A 177 -24.30 -4.37 -5.16
CA PRO A 177 -23.47 -3.31 -5.73
C PRO A 177 -23.67 -1.94 -5.03
N ASP A 178 -24.85 -1.70 -4.46
CA ASP A 178 -25.19 -0.48 -3.72
C ASP A 178 -24.98 -0.62 -2.19
N GLY A 179 -24.46 -1.74 -1.72
CA GLY A 179 -24.21 -2.01 -0.31
C GLY A 179 -23.22 -0.99 0.29
N ARG A 180 -23.53 -0.49 1.48
CA ARG A 180 -22.75 0.58 2.12
C ARG A 180 -21.41 0.12 2.70
N ASN A 181 -21.24 -1.15 2.91
CA ASN A 181 -20.05 -1.74 3.51
C ASN A 181 -19.39 -2.73 2.54
N VAL A 182 -18.12 -3.05 2.77
CA VAL A 182 -17.38 -4.06 2.01
C VAL A 182 -16.86 -5.12 2.96
N MET A 183 -17.04 -6.39 2.60
CA MET A 183 -16.41 -7.54 3.23
C MET A 183 -15.22 -7.96 2.38
N LEU A 184 -13.99 -7.80 2.90
CA LEU A 184 -12.78 -8.29 2.23
C LEU A 184 -12.65 -9.79 2.43
N LEU A 185 -12.42 -10.49 1.34
CA LEU A 185 -12.42 -11.95 1.28
C LEU A 185 -11.03 -12.55 1.11
N GLY A 186 -10.09 -11.79 0.52
CA GLY A 186 -8.71 -12.22 0.34
C GLY A 186 -7.79 -11.05 0.02
N LEU A 187 -6.60 -11.05 0.62
CA LEU A 187 -5.47 -10.18 0.27
C LEU A 187 -4.26 -11.09 0.02
N ASP A 188 -3.95 -11.26 -1.24
CA ASP A 188 -2.99 -12.21 -1.75
C ASP A 188 -1.80 -11.51 -2.37
N VAL A 189 -0.61 -11.92 -1.99
CA VAL A 189 0.64 -11.51 -2.64
C VAL A 189 1.53 -12.73 -2.78
N LEU A 190 1.92 -13.03 -4.01
CA LEU A 190 2.82 -14.14 -4.31
C LEU A 190 4.12 -14.02 -3.50
N PRO A 191 4.69 -15.16 -3.05
CA PRO A 191 5.86 -15.18 -2.16
C PRO A 191 7.03 -14.31 -2.62
N GLU A 192 7.33 -14.31 -3.92
CA GLU A 192 8.41 -13.54 -4.54
C GLU A 192 8.23 -12.02 -4.50
N TYR A 193 7.00 -11.54 -4.29
CA TYR A 193 6.67 -10.12 -4.19
C TYR A 193 6.40 -9.66 -2.76
N ARG A 194 6.53 -10.57 -1.76
CA ARG A 194 6.33 -10.22 -0.35
C ARG A 194 7.49 -9.39 0.21
N GLY A 195 7.24 -8.68 1.31
CA GLY A 195 8.24 -7.86 2.00
C GLY A 195 8.59 -6.55 1.29
N GLN A 196 7.99 -6.25 0.14
CA GLN A 196 8.25 -5.07 -0.68
C GLN A 196 7.18 -3.96 -0.51
N GLY A 197 6.23 -4.12 0.41
CA GLY A 197 5.14 -3.16 0.63
C GLY A 197 3.92 -3.34 -0.26
N LEU A 198 3.92 -4.28 -1.23
CA LEU A 198 2.85 -4.46 -2.21
C LEU A 198 1.46 -4.68 -1.58
N ALA A 199 1.36 -5.52 -0.53
CA ALA A 199 0.09 -5.74 0.17
C ALA A 199 -0.48 -4.45 0.78
N ARG A 200 0.40 -3.58 1.31
CA ARG A 200 0.02 -2.28 1.87
C ARG A 200 -0.50 -1.35 0.77
N GLU A 201 0.17 -1.32 -0.38
CA GLU A 201 -0.21 -0.47 -1.49
C GLU A 201 -1.55 -0.92 -2.11
N ILE A 202 -1.74 -2.23 -2.33
CA ILE A 202 -3.02 -2.78 -2.79
C ILE A 202 -4.14 -2.37 -1.84
N MET A 203 -3.93 -2.53 -0.52
CA MET A 203 -4.91 -2.14 0.50
C MET A 203 -5.20 -0.64 0.47
N PHE A 204 -4.17 0.20 0.40
CA PHE A 204 -4.31 1.66 0.36
C PHE A 204 -5.14 2.12 -0.85
N GLN A 205 -4.84 1.62 -2.04
CA GLN A 205 -5.59 1.93 -3.26
C GLN A 205 -7.04 1.42 -3.20
N TYR A 206 -7.25 0.25 -2.59
CA TYR A 206 -8.59 -0.28 -2.39
C TYR A 206 -9.43 0.59 -1.46
N LEU A 207 -8.89 0.95 -0.29
CA LEU A 207 -9.56 1.84 0.67
C LEU A 207 -9.95 3.17 0.03
N ARG A 208 -9.02 3.78 -0.72
CA ARG A 208 -9.26 5.03 -1.44
C ARG A 208 -10.40 4.90 -2.46
N ARG A 209 -10.41 3.84 -3.28
CA ARG A 209 -11.46 3.60 -4.27
C ARG A 209 -12.84 3.43 -3.63
N GLU A 210 -12.91 2.70 -2.52
CA GLU A 210 -14.18 2.48 -1.84
C GLU A 210 -14.66 3.73 -1.07
N GLN A 211 -13.74 4.57 -0.62
CA GLN A 211 -14.05 5.89 -0.07
C GLN A 211 -14.63 6.84 -1.15
N GLU A 212 -14.07 6.84 -2.35
CA GLU A 212 -14.58 7.61 -3.51
C GLU A 212 -16.00 7.16 -3.94
N LYS A 213 -16.40 5.92 -3.61
CA LYS A 213 -17.77 5.39 -3.83
C LYS A 213 -18.72 5.61 -2.65
N ASP A 214 -18.33 6.44 -1.66
CA ASP A 214 -19.13 6.73 -0.45
C ASP A 214 -19.46 5.51 0.42
N ARG A 215 -18.67 4.44 0.33
CA ARG A 215 -18.76 3.31 1.27
C ARG A 215 -18.46 3.79 2.69
N LYS A 216 -19.04 3.11 3.68
CA LYS A 216 -18.92 3.53 5.08
C LYS A 216 -17.85 2.75 5.84
N MET A 217 -17.83 1.44 5.68
CA MET A 217 -16.94 0.57 6.44
C MET A 217 -16.43 -0.57 5.57
N ILE A 218 -15.23 -1.02 5.92
CA ILE A 218 -14.66 -2.25 5.38
C ILE A 218 -14.37 -3.21 6.54
N PHE A 219 -14.82 -4.44 6.40
CA PHE A 219 -14.61 -5.52 7.36
C PHE A 219 -13.75 -6.62 6.75
N LEU A 220 -12.96 -7.25 7.58
CA LEU A 220 -12.23 -8.47 7.25
C LEU A 220 -12.08 -9.35 8.48
N THR A 221 -11.73 -10.61 8.25
CA THR A 221 -11.24 -11.50 9.31
C THR A 221 -9.78 -11.85 9.07
N CYS A 222 -8.99 -11.98 10.14
CA CYS A 222 -7.61 -12.38 10.04
C CYS A 222 -7.15 -13.23 11.23
N LEU A 223 -6.09 -14.01 11.05
CA LEU A 223 -5.41 -14.72 12.13
C LEU A 223 -4.75 -13.74 13.11
N SER A 224 -4.57 -14.15 14.37
CA SER A 224 -3.94 -13.35 15.43
C SER A 224 -2.57 -12.77 15.00
N SER A 225 -1.79 -13.53 14.24
CA SER A 225 -0.48 -13.12 13.69
C SER A 225 -0.56 -11.93 12.73
N LYS A 226 -1.73 -11.64 12.14
CA LYS A 226 -1.96 -10.57 11.17
C LYS A 226 -2.62 -9.33 11.79
N VAL A 227 -3.18 -9.41 12.98
CA VAL A 227 -3.84 -8.27 13.66
C VAL A 227 -2.93 -7.03 13.68
N LYS A 228 -1.66 -7.19 14.10
CA LYS A 228 -0.70 -6.07 14.13
C LYS A 228 -0.46 -5.44 12.76
N MET A 229 -0.47 -6.24 11.70
CA MET A 229 -0.32 -5.76 10.31
C MET A 229 -1.50 -4.87 9.91
N TYR A 230 -2.73 -5.34 10.10
CA TYR A 230 -3.93 -4.58 9.76
C TYR A 230 -4.12 -3.35 10.65
N THR A 231 -3.78 -3.44 11.95
CA THR A 231 -3.79 -2.26 12.85
C THR A 231 -2.84 -1.16 12.34
N LYS A 232 -1.65 -1.52 11.81
CA LYS A 232 -0.73 -0.55 11.20
C LYS A 232 -1.28 0.05 9.89
N MET A 233 -2.24 -0.60 9.24
CA MET A 233 -2.96 -0.10 8.06
C MET A 233 -4.20 0.73 8.44
N GLY A 234 -4.44 0.97 9.73
CA GLY A 234 -5.55 1.80 10.23
C GLY A 234 -6.82 1.03 10.64
N TYR A 235 -6.80 -0.30 10.56
CA TYR A 235 -7.94 -1.11 10.99
C TYR A 235 -8.05 -1.17 12.52
N GLN A 236 -9.27 -1.15 13.02
CA GLN A 236 -9.61 -1.40 14.41
C GLN A 236 -9.88 -2.89 14.62
N ASN A 237 -9.40 -3.42 15.74
CA ASN A 237 -9.65 -4.82 16.12
C ASN A 237 -10.94 -4.90 16.95
N ASN A 238 -11.95 -5.57 16.43
CA ASN A 238 -13.24 -5.79 17.09
C ASN A 238 -13.24 -7.03 18.00
N GLY A 239 -12.12 -7.74 18.12
CA GLY A 239 -11.98 -8.95 18.92
C GLY A 239 -12.14 -10.24 18.10
N ILE A 240 -12.43 -11.34 18.80
CA ILE A 240 -12.61 -12.66 18.19
C ILE A 240 -13.88 -12.64 17.32
N ALA A 241 -13.72 -13.02 16.05
CA ALA A 241 -14.82 -13.12 15.09
C ALA A 241 -15.69 -14.36 15.36
N ALA A 242 -16.92 -14.32 14.87
CA ALA A 242 -17.80 -15.49 14.85
C ALA A 242 -17.40 -16.53 13.77
N SER A 243 -16.47 -16.15 12.86
CA SER A 243 -15.94 -17.02 11.80
C SER A 243 -15.21 -18.23 12.36
N THR A 244 -15.48 -19.40 11.77
CA THR A 244 -14.77 -20.67 12.02
C THR A 244 -14.15 -21.22 10.74
N TRP A 245 -13.96 -20.36 9.74
CA TRP A 245 -13.43 -20.72 8.43
C TRP A 245 -12.10 -21.47 8.55
N GLY A 246 -11.96 -22.57 7.83
CA GLY A 246 -10.77 -23.43 7.88
C GLY A 246 -10.50 -24.12 9.21
N GLY A 247 -11.41 -23.98 10.21
CA GLY A 247 -11.21 -24.52 11.57
C GLY A 247 -10.31 -23.66 12.46
N GLU A 248 -10.02 -22.42 12.03
CA GLU A 248 -9.12 -21.49 12.72
C GLU A 248 -9.90 -20.47 13.60
N GLN A 249 -9.17 -19.84 14.52
CA GLN A 249 -9.69 -18.71 15.29
C GLN A 249 -9.35 -17.41 14.59
N TRP A 250 -10.38 -16.67 14.20
CA TRP A 250 -10.28 -15.41 13.49
C TRP A 250 -10.54 -14.20 14.38
N TYR A 251 -9.95 -13.07 14.02
CA TYR A 251 -10.21 -11.75 14.59
C TYR A 251 -10.92 -10.88 13.56
N GLU A 252 -12.01 -10.25 13.93
CA GLU A 252 -12.69 -9.28 13.09
C GLU A 252 -11.97 -7.94 13.16
N MET A 253 -11.69 -7.38 12.00
CA MET A 253 -11.09 -6.06 11.85
C MET A 253 -12.02 -5.17 11.05
N CYS A 254 -12.13 -3.89 11.40
CA CYS A 254 -12.92 -2.93 10.64
C CYS A 254 -12.14 -1.66 10.36
N TYR A 255 -12.44 -1.02 9.23
CA TYR A 255 -11.93 0.28 8.83
C TYR A 255 -13.11 1.21 8.51
N VAL A 256 -13.11 2.43 9.10
CA VAL A 256 -14.12 3.45 8.82
C VAL A 256 -13.61 4.34 7.69
N LEU A 257 -14.33 4.37 6.56
CA LEU A 257 -13.91 5.10 5.35
C LEU A 257 -14.28 6.58 5.39
N ASN A 258 -15.49 6.89 5.90
CA ASN A 258 -15.99 8.26 5.97
C ASN A 258 -16.33 8.61 7.42
N ILE A 259 -15.62 9.55 7.97
CA ILE A 259 -15.86 10.17 9.29
C ILE A 259 -16.57 11.50 9.06
#